data_f20c504aba9369760cd552b86771d923
#
_entry.id   f20c504aba9369760cd552b86771d923
#
_cell.length_a   1.000
_cell.length_b   1.000
_cell.length_c   1.000
_cell.angle_alpha   90.00
_cell.angle_beta   90.00
_cell.angle_gamma   90.00
#
_symmetry.space_group_name_H-M   'P 1'
#
loop_
_entity.id
_entity.type
_entity.pdbx_description
1 polymer ?
#
loop_
_entity_poly.entity_id
_entity_poly.type
_entity_poly.pdbx_seq_one_letter_code
_entity_poly.pdbx_strand_id
1 'polypeptide(L)'
;MTARPDAIRPACTVVLVRDGPEGLETLLLRRDPGARFLGGFHVFPGGAAGPEDRDARALARLGGLDDAEASARLGLPAHGAGFWLAAVRETVEECGIVLAVDERSGVLDRARLEAALADRPALLAGQLSFVDWLGRHALVVPARALVYFDHWLTPATRPRRFDTRFFLARAPEGQVASHDGAEVVDARWARPADALDDAKRGAIEIANATAATLRLLATRASVDAALAAARSLGAIEANRPCVAQGSGGARTFYRDDAAYHEIHWSDPSESMQTSYDLAPGAPKRLDARVVRVIAPNRGVMTGAGTNSYFVGERELAVIDPGPLDESHLAALIAHGDGRIRWILCTHTHRDHSPAAAALAAATGARVIGMPAPAGPRQDATFLPDHVVRDSEVLALGDIALTALHTPGHASNHVCYLFGATGMLFTGDHVMQGTTVVIAPPDGDMRQYLASLERLLTLDVAIIAPGHGYLIGQPQRELRKLIGHRLWREARVLDAVVRLGPAGIDAMLDDVYPDVPDKLRVPAARSLEAHLIKLVEDGRVRAAGGKYVASSPAARPSP
;
A
#
# COMPACT_ATOMS: atom_id res chain seq x y z
N MET A 1 22.87 3.82 -28.04
CA MET A 1 23.02 5.09 -27.31
C MET A 1 21.70 5.33 -26.58
N THR A 2 21.62 4.97 -25.31
CA THR A 2 20.46 5.26 -24.45
C THR A 2 20.54 6.76 -24.10
N ALA A 3 19.55 7.53 -24.57
CA ALA A 3 19.40 8.93 -24.18
C ALA A 3 19.41 9.01 -22.65
N ARG A 4 20.19 9.94 -22.08
CA ARG A 4 20.10 10.28 -20.65
C ARG A 4 18.64 10.61 -20.34
N PRO A 5 18.05 10.02 -19.28
CA PRO A 5 16.70 10.39 -18.90
C PRO A 5 16.65 11.91 -18.64
N ASP A 6 15.67 12.58 -19.24
CA ASP A 6 15.41 13.98 -18.96
C ASP A 6 15.29 14.21 -17.45
N ALA A 7 15.79 15.34 -16.97
CA ALA A 7 15.65 15.72 -15.57
C ALA A 7 14.16 15.67 -15.15
N ILE A 8 13.88 15.12 -13.97
CA ILE A 8 12.52 15.05 -13.43
C ILE A 8 12.02 16.48 -13.22
N ARG A 9 10.87 16.82 -13.81
CA ARG A 9 10.30 18.15 -13.75
C ARG A 9 9.31 18.25 -12.59
N PRO A 10 9.45 19.26 -11.71
CA PRO A 10 8.43 19.51 -10.70
C PRO A 10 7.11 19.92 -11.36
N ALA A 11 6.01 19.40 -10.88
CA ALA A 11 4.67 19.66 -11.40
C ALA A 11 3.62 19.65 -10.28
N CYS A 12 2.49 20.26 -10.54
CA CYS A 12 1.33 20.24 -9.67
C CYS A 12 0.07 19.83 -10.43
N THR A 13 -0.89 19.30 -9.71
CA THR A 13 -2.24 18.97 -10.20
C THR A 13 -3.24 19.44 -9.17
N VAL A 14 -4.32 20.06 -9.61
CA VAL A 14 -5.39 20.56 -8.75
C VAL A 14 -6.67 19.77 -9.01
N VAL A 15 -7.11 19.07 -7.99
CA VAL A 15 -8.38 18.34 -8.01
C VAL A 15 -9.47 19.27 -7.48
N LEU A 16 -10.17 19.93 -8.39
CA LEU A 16 -11.28 20.80 -8.05
C LEU A 16 -12.52 19.96 -7.75
N VAL A 17 -13.14 20.18 -6.60
CA VAL A 17 -14.34 19.47 -6.17
C VAL A 17 -15.45 20.43 -5.77
N ARG A 18 -16.69 20.04 -6.03
CA ARG A 18 -17.91 20.75 -5.58
C ARG A 18 -18.98 19.77 -5.10
N ASP A 19 -19.91 20.24 -4.31
CA ASP A 19 -21.12 19.49 -4.01
C ASP A 19 -22.14 19.72 -5.14
N GLY A 20 -22.38 18.69 -5.94
CA GLY A 20 -23.37 18.69 -7.00
C GLY A 20 -24.72 18.17 -6.55
N PRO A 21 -25.74 18.16 -7.44
CA PRO A 21 -27.10 17.73 -7.09
C PRO A 21 -27.20 16.29 -6.58
N GLU A 22 -26.31 15.42 -7.05
CA GLU A 22 -26.31 13.99 -6.73
C GLU A 22 -25.08 13.56 -5.92
N GLY A 23 -24.39 14.50 -5.30
CA GLY A 23 -23.19 14.26 -4.47
C GLY A 23 -21.95 14.97 -4.99
N LEU A 24 -20.78 14.55 -4.49
CA LEU A 24 -19.51 15.15 -4.85
C LEU A 24 -19.20 15.02 -6.34
N GLU A 25 -18.88 16.14 -6.98
CA GLU A 25 -18.38 16.22 -8.37
C GLU A 25 -16.97 16.76 -8.41
N THR A 26 -16.20 16.37 -9.43
CA THR A 26 -14.86 16.90 -9.73
C THR A 26 -14.76 17.39 -11.16
N LEU A 27 -13.93 18.41 -11.39
CA LEU A 27 -13.68 18.95 -12.73
C LEU A 27 -12.64 18.07 -13.45
N LEU A 28 -13.00 17.61 -14.62
CA LEU A 28 -12.11 16.93 -15.56
C LEU A 28 -11.96 17.75 -16.82
N LEU A 29 -10.72 17.89 -17.28
CA LEU A 29 -10.33 18.59 -18.51
C LEU A 29 -9.92 17.57 -19.56
N ARG A 30 -10.39 17.70 -20.79
CA ARG A 30 -9.92 16.88 -21.91
C ARG A 30 -8.77 17.57 -22.61
N ARG A 31 -7.61 16.92 -22.64
CA ARG A 31 -6.44 17.45 -23.37
C ARG A 31 -6.66 17.37 -24.88
N ASP A 32 -6.05 18.32 -25.61
CA ASP A 32 -6.05 18.27 -27.07
C ASP A 32 -5.53 16.91 -27.57
N PRO A 33 -6.23 16.24 -28.49
CA PRO A 33 -5.80 14.93 -29.01
C PRO A 33 -4.40 14.96 -29.66
N GLY A 34 -3.95 16.11 -30.16
CA GLY A 34 -2.62 16.32 -30.74
C GLY A 34 -1.51 16.55 -29.69
N ALA A 35 -1.86 16.64 -28.42
CA ALA A 35 -0.86 16.88 -27.36
C ALA A 35 0.15 15.74 -27.27
N ARG A 36 1.44 16.08 -27.16
CA ARG A 36 2.54 15.09 -27.08
C ARG A 36 2.51 14.19 -25.83
N PHE A 37 1.78 14.59 -24.79
CA PHE A 37 1.63 13.85 -23.53
C PHE A 37 0.17 13.77 -23.13
N LEU A 38 -0.37 12.55 -22.99
CA LEU A 38 -1.75 12.28 -22.65
C LEU A 38 -2.79 12.98 -23.57
N GLY A 39 -2.51 13.09 -24.89
CA GLY A 39 -3.47 13.64 -25.86
C GLY A 39 -4.76 12.87 -25.87
N GLY A 40 -5.92 13.57 -25.81
CA GLY A 40 -7.25 13.00 -25.73
C GLY A 40 -7.70 12.53 -24.34
N PHE A 41 -6.78 12.39 -23.38
CA PHE A 41 -7.10 11.95 -22.02
C PHE A 41 -7.84 13.02 -21.23
N HIS A 42 -8.67 12.56 -20.30
CA HIS A 42 -9.26 13.41 -19.27
C HIS A 42 -8.34 13.44 -18.06
N VAL A 43 -7.97 14.63 -17.63
CA VAL A 43 -7.05 14.91 -16.55
C VAL A 43 -7.62 15.97 -15.62
N PHE A 44 -7.03 16.16 -14.45
CA PHE A 44 -7.28 17.34 -13.63
C PHE A 44 -6.43 18.52 -14.12
N PRO A 45 -6.82 19.79 -13.85
CA PRO A 45 -6.00 20.95 -14.10
C PRO A 45 -4.60 20.80 -13.49
N GLY A 46 -3.56 21.22 -14.21
CA GLY A 46 -2.21 21.19 -13.68
C GLY A 46 -1.12 21.14 -14.71
N GLY A 47 0.06 21.58 -14.30
CA GLY A 47 1.24 21.65 -15.13
C GLY A 47 2.55 21.78 -14.35
N ALA A 48 3.57 22.33 -15.00
CA ALA A 48 4.90 22.44 -14.41
C ALA A 48 4.98 23.56 -13.36
N ALA A 49 5.64 23.27 -12.22
CA ALA A 49 6.03 24.31 -11.26
C ALA A 49 7.39 24.89 -11.68
N GLY A 50 7.37 26.08 -12.26
CA GLY A 50 8.50 26.73 -12.89
C GLY A 50 9.29 27.68 -11.97
N PRO A 51 10.35 28.29 -12.50
CA PRO A 51 11.09 29.35 -11.80
C PRO A 51 10.24 30.57 -11.48
N GLU A 52 9.26 30.90 -12.32
CA GLU A 52 8.33 32.02 -12.16
C GLU A 52 7.48 31.89 -10.90
N ASP A 53 7.11 30.65 -10.53
CA ASP A 53 6.33 30.35 -9.32
C ASP A 53 7.16 30.49 -8.03
N ARG A 54 8.50 30.67 -8.16
CA ARG A 54 9.46 30.87 -7.07
C ARG A 54 9.94 32.31 -6.95
N ASP A 55 9.43 33.21 -7.78
CA ASP A 55 9.72 34.65 -7.70
C ASP A 55 9.32 35.18 -6.32
N ALA A 56 10.20 35.96 -5.68
CA ALA A 56 9.96 36.52 -4.35
C ALA A 56 8.68 37.38 -4.29
N ARG A 57 8.30 38.05 -5.39
CA ARG A 57 7.05 38.82 -5.48
C ARG A 57 5.84 37.91 -5.53
N ALA A 58 5.96 36.72 -6.18
CA ALA A 58 4.91 35.70 -6.20
C ALA A 58 4.75 35.07 -4.81
N LEU A 59 5.86 34.70 -4.17
CA LEU A 59 5.85 34.15 -2.80
C LEU A 59 5.21 35.12 -1.79
N ALA A 60 5.43 36.44 -1.94
CA ALA A 60 4.76 37.43 -1.12
C ALA A 60 3.23 37.51 -1.30
N ARG A 61 2.69 36.85 -2.36
CA ARG A 61 1.25 36.73 -2.61
C ARG A 61 0.65 35.42 -2.10
N LEU A 62 1.44 34.56 -1.44
CA LEU A 62 0.94 33.35 -0.78
C LEU A 62 0.61 33.68 0.68
N GLY A 63 -0.66 33.63 1.05
CA GLY A 63 -1.13 33.92 2.40
C GLY A 63 -1.23 32.68 3.27
N GLY A 64 -0.67 32.75 4.49
CA GLY A 64 -0.83 31.72 5.51
C GLY A 64 0.07 30.49 5.38
N LEU A 65 1.16 30.58 4.60
CA LEU A 65 2.15 29.53 4.46
C LEU A 65 3.47 30.16 3.97
N ASP A 66 4.57 29.89 4.64
CA ASP A 66 5.91 30.27 4.16
C ASP A 66 6.59 29.12 3.38
N ASP A 67 7.74 29.42 2.75
CA ASP A 67 8.44 28.43 1.93
C ASP A 67 9.04 27.28 2.76
N ALA A 68 9.46 27.54 3.98
CA ALA A 68 10.04 26.51 4.85
C ALA A 68 8.97 25.49 5.28
N GLU A 69 7.80 25.96 5.69
CA GLU A 69 6.66 25.13 6.04
C GLU A 69 6.10 24.37 4.82
N ALA A 70 5.96 25.06 3.67
CA ALA A 70 5.54 24.43 2.42
C ALA A 70 6.51 23.33 1.98
N SER A 71 7.81 23.59 2.06
CA SER A 71 8.85 22.62 1.71
C SER A 71 8.83 21.42 2.64
N ALA A 72 8.67 21.63 3.94
CA ALA A 72 8.53 20.54 4.93
C ALA A 72 7.30 19.66 4.65
N ARG A 73 6.15 20.27 4.31
CA ARG A 73 4.91 19.52 3.96
C ARG A 73 5.10 18.67 2.70
N LEU A 74 5.88 19.13 1.72
CA LEU A 74 6.12 18.41 0.47
C LEU A 74 7.33 17.47 0.53
N GLY A 75 8.06 17.43 1.65
CA GLY A 75 9.31 16.66 1.78
C GLY A 75 10.42 17.19 0.86
N LEU A 76 10.49 18.51 0.65
CA LEU A 76 11.47 19.19 -0.19
C LEU A 76 12.47 19.98 0.66
N PRO A 77 13.72 20.14 0.19
CA PRO A 77 14.71 20.96 0.88
C PRO A 77 14.42 22.48 0.82
N ALA A 78 13.72 22.95 -0.23
CA ALA A 78 13.34 24.33 -0.45
C ALA A 78 12.34 24.48 -1.61
N HIS A 79 11.81 25.67 -1.81
CA HIS A 79 10.91 26.04 -2.91
C HIS A 79 9.55 25.34 -2.93
N GLY A 80 9.08 24.88 -1.77
CA GLY A 80 7.78 24.22 -1.64
C GLY A 80 6.61 25.16 -1.93
N ALA A 81 6.69 26.42 -1.52
CA ALA A 81 5.63 27.42 -1.72
C ALA A 81 5.28 27.66 -3.20
N GLY A 82 6.27 27.51 -4.10
CA GLY A 82 6.06 27.61 -5.53
C GLY A 82 5.03 26.63 -6.10
N PHE A 83 4.84 25.47 -5.48
CA PHE A 83 3.82 24.51 -5.92
C PHE A 83 2.39 25.00 -5.69
N TRP A 84 2.13 25.76 -4.61
CA TRP A 84 0.82 26.38 -4.38
C TRP A 84 0.53 27.47 -5.40
N LEU A 85 1.55 28.26 -5.75
CA LEU A 85 1.42 29.32 -6.75
C LEU A 85 1.21 28.74 -8.15
N ALA A 86 2.01 27.74 -8.54
CA ALA A 86 1.83 27.00 -9.79
C ALA A 86 0.43 26.38 -9.88
N ALA A 87 -0.06 25.79 -8.80
CA ALA A 87 -1.39 25.18 -8.76
C ALA A 87 -2.50 26.20 -9.08
N VAL A 88 -2.44 27.41 -8.53
CA VAL A 88 -3.42 28.46 -8.85
C VAL A 88 -3.23 29.01 -10.26
N ARG A 89 -1.99 29.22 -10.70
CA ARG A 89 -1.69 29.66 -12.07
C ARG A 89 -2.30 28.71 -13.10
N GLU A 90 -2.04 27.41 -12.98
CA GLU A 90 -2.54 26.38 -13.90
C GLU A 90 -4.08 26.32 -13.92
N THR A 91 -4.76 26.49 -12.75
CA THR A 91 -6.24 26.53 -12.74
C THR A 91 -6.79 27.77 -13.48
N VAL A 92 -6.13 28.90 -13.38
CA VAL A 92 -6.52 30.11 -14.13
C VAL A 92 -6.26 29.88 -15.63
N GLU A 93 -5.08 29.40 -15.99
CA GLU A 93 -4.66 29.21 -17.38
C GLU A 93 -5.47 28.15 -18.11
N GLU A 94 -5.67 26.96 -17.52
CA GLU A 94 -6.31 25.82 -18.18
C GLU A 94 -7.83 25.86 -18.11
N CYS A 95 -8.42 26.28 -16.97
CA CYS A 95 -9.87 26.19 -16.78
C CYS A 95 -10.58 27.49 -16.32
N GLY A 96 -9.86 28.60 -16.17
CA GLY A 96 -10.45 29.89 -15.79
C GLY A 96 -10.99 29.94 -14.36
N ILE A 97 -10.61 28.99 -13.51
CA ILE A 97 -10.99 29.00 -12.08
C ILE A 97 -9.92 29.74 -11.28
N VAL A 98 -10.33 30.75 -10.55
CA VAL A 98 -9.47 31.61 -9.73
C VAL A 98 -9.55 31.18 -8.27
N LEU A 99 -8.50 30.52 -7.77
CA LEU A 99 -8.37 30.11 -6.36
C LEU A 99 -7.64 31.17 -5.50
N ALA A 100 -7.69 32.43 -5.94
CA ALA A 100 -7.15 33.57 -5.22
C ALA A 100 -8.29 34.46 -4.73
N VAL A 101 -8.01 35.29 -3.73
CA VAL A 101 -8.97 36.20 -3.12
C VAL A 101 -8.41 37.62 -3.15
N ASP A 102 -9.28 38.62 -3.04
CA ASP A 102 -8.86 40.00 -2.87
C ASP A 102 -8.06 40.18 -1.56
N GLU A 103 -6.94 40.85 -1.64
CA GLU A 103 -5.99 41.05 -0.54
C GLU A 103 -6.61 41.74 0.68
N ARG A 104 -7.59 42.62 0.45
CA ARG A 104 -8.20 43.44 1.51
C ARG A 104 -9.46 42.80 2.10
N SER A 105 -10.36 42.34 1.21
CA SER A 105 -11.65 41.77 1.63
C SER A 105 -11.62 40.28 1.94
N GLY A 106 -10.63 39.55 1.44
CA GLY A 106 -10.56 38.09 1.55
C GLY A 106 -11.61 37.36 0.69
N VAL A 107 -12.33 38.07 -0.17
CA VAL A 107 -13.37 37.54 -1.07
C VAL A 107 -13.14 38.07 -2.48
N LEU A 108 -13.31 37.24 -3.48
CA LEU A 108 -13.29 37.65 -4.89
C LEU A 108 -14.72 37.78 -5.38
N ASP A 109 -15.21 39.02 -5.46
CA ASP A 109 -16.54 39.30 -6.01
C ASP A 109 -16.58 39.12 -7.53
N ARG A 110 -17.80 39.09 -8.09
CA ARG A 110 -18.03 38.84 -9.51
C ARG A 110 -17.34 39.84 -10.42
N ALA A 111 -17.42 41.14 -10.11
CA ALA A 111 -16.85 42.18 -10.96
C ALA A 111 -15.31 42.10 -11.02
N ARG A 112 -14.67 41.80 -9.89
CA ARG A 112 -13.21 41.60 -9.81
C ARG A 112 -12.78 40.29 -10.49
N LEU A 113 -13.59 39.23 -10.35
CA LEU A 113 -13.36 37.98 -11.06
C LEU A 113 -13.40 38.20 -12.58
N GLU A 114 -14.42 38.88 -13.09
CA GLU A 114 -14.57 39.21 -14.52
C GLU A 114 -13.39 40.04 -15.00
N ALA A 115 -12.94 41.05 -14.24
CA ALA A 115 -11.79 41.86 -14.55
C ALA A 115 -10.47 41.05 -14.57
N ALA A 116 -10.29 40.15 -13.61
CA ALA A 116 -9.11 39.27 -13.55
C ALA A 116 -9.08 38.27 -14.72
N LEU A 117 -10.21 37.69 -15.09
CA LEU A 117 -10.33 36.74 -16.19
C LEU A 117 -10.23 37.44 -17.58
N ALA A 118 -10.53 38.73 -17.67
CA ALA A 118 -10.29 39.50 -18.92
C ALA A 118 -8.79 39.55 -19.33
N ASP A 119 -7.88 39.44 -18.38
CA ASP A 119 -6.43 39.36 -18.62
C ASP A 119 -5.93 37.94 -18.90
N ARG A 120 -6.76 36.89 -18.78
CA ARG A 120 -6.35 35.50 -19.03
C ARG A 120 -5.73 35.27 -20.42
N PRO A 121 -6.23 35.85 -21.53
CA PRO A 121 -5.56 35.71 -22.81
C PRO A 121 -4.14 36.24 -22.82
N ALA A 122 -3.84 37.32 -22.07
CA ALA A 122 -2.50 37.87 -21.95
C ALA A 122 -1.56 36.95 -21.12
N LEU A 123 -2.10 36.27 -20.08
CA LEU A 123 -1.38 35.22 -19.35
C LEU A 123 -1.01 34.08 -20.29
N LEU A 124 -1.98 33.53 -21.01
CA LEU A 124 -1.79 32.41 -21.94
C LEU A 124 -0.81 32.73 -23.06
N ALA A 125 -0.78 33.97 -23.51
CA ALA A 125 0.17 34.44 -24.52
C ALA A 125 1.56 34.76 -23.95
N GLY A 126 1.77 34.64 -22.62
CA GLY A 126 3.03 35.04 -21.95
C GLY A 126 3.32 36.55 -21.97
N GLN A 127 2.33 37.39 -22.29
CA GLN A 127 2.42 38.84 -22.31
C GLN A 127 2.28 39.47 -20.92
N LEU A 128 1.68 38.74 -19.99
CA LEU A 128 1.53 39.11 -18.60
C LEU A 128 2.01 37.94 -17.72
N SER A 129 2.93 38.21 -16.79
CA SER A 129 3.33 37.18 -15.85
C SER A 129 2.26 36.95 -14.78
N PHE A 130 2.21 35.73 -14.23
CA PHE A 130 1.24 35.41 -13.17
C PHE A 130 1.41 36.28 -11.92
N VAL A 131 2.65 36.60 -11.54
CA VAL A 131 2.92 37.48 -10.40
C VAL A 131 2.46 38.93 -10.67
N ASP A 132 2.64 39.44 -11.89
CA ASP A 132 2.16 40.77 -12.24
C ASP A 132 0.63 40.80 -12.36
N TRP A 133 -0.01 39.70 -12.79
CA TRP A 133 -1.45 39.52 -12.77
C TRP A 133 -2.02 39.56 -11.34
N LEU A 134 -1.43 38.79 -10.39
CA LEU A 134 -1.81 38.84 -8.97
C LEU A 134 -1.67 40.27 -8.41
N GLY A 135 -0.57 40.95 -8.75
CA GLY A 135 -0.32 42.34 -8.32
C GLY A 135 -1.33 43.34 -8.89
N ARG A 136 -1.60 43.26 -10.21
CA ARG A 136 -2.55 44.13 -10.92
C ARG A 136 -3.95 44.09 -10.35
N HIS A 137 -4.40 42.88 -9.99
CA HIS A 137 -5.74 42.63 -9.45
C HIS A 137 -5.80 42.63 -7.92
N ALA A 138 -4.69 42.96 -7.23
CA ALA A 138 -4.55 42.94 -5.79
C ALA A 138 -5.04 41.57 -5.17
N LEU A 139 -4.60 40.47 -5.79
CA LEU A 139 -4.97 39.12 -5.38
C LEU A 139 -3.90 38.47 -4.51
N VAL A 140 -4.34 37.66 -3.56
CA VAL A 140 -3.52 36.78 -2.75
C VAL A 140 -4.05 35.36 -2.83
N VAL A 141 -3.14 34.39 -2.83
CA VAL A 141 -3.45 32.97 -2.83
C VAL A 141 -3.57 32.48 -1.37
N PRO A 142 -4.76 32.13 -0.87
CA PRO A 142 -4.87 31.58 0.47
C PRO A 142 -4.40 30.10 0.47
N ALA A 143 -3.23 29.84 1.03
CA ALA A 143 -2.66 28.48 1.04
C ALA A 143 -3.62 27.41 1.58
N ARG A 144 -4.49 27.77 2.52
CA ARG A 144 -5.53 26.89 3.08
C ARG A 144 -6.57 26.42 2.05
N ALA A 145 -6.70 27.08 0.90
CA ALA A 145 -7.63 26.69 -0.16
C ALA A 145 -7.17 25.43 -0.90
N LEU A 146 -5.88 25.12 -0.82
CA LEU A 146 -5.27 23.97 -1.48
C LEU A 146 -4.72 23.00 -0.42
N VAL A 147 -5.24 21.79 -0.39
CA VAL A 147 -4.82 20.74 0.54
C VAL A 147 -3.97 19.73 -0.22
N TYR A 148 -2.66 19.67 0.07
CA TYR A 148 -1.79 18.64 -0.48
C TYR A 148 -2.24 17.27 0.03
N PHE A 149 -2.49 16.28 -0.88
CA PHE A 149 -3.07 15.01 -0.48
C PHE A 149 -2.50 13.79 -1.22
N ASP A 150 -1.79 13.97 -2.34
CA ASP A 150 -1.19 12.86 -3.08
C ASP A 150 0.06 13.30 -3.84
N HIS A 151 0.91 12.33 -4.20
CA HIS A 151 2.19 12.58 -4.84
C HIS A 151 2.47 11.48 -5.86
N TRP A 152 2.76 11.86 -7.10
CA TRP A 152 3.05 10.93 -8.18
C TRP A 152 4.36 11.24 -8.87
N LEU A 153 5.20 10.19 -9.03
CA LEU A 153 6.45 10.25 -9.75
C LEU A 153 6.35 9.41 -11.01
N THR A 154 6.59 10.00 -12.17
CA THR A 154 6.59 9.28 -13.44
C THR A 154 7.68 8.19 -13.44
N PRO A 155 7.40 6.96 -13.91
CA PRO A 155 8.35 5.87 -13.98
C PRO A 155 9.65 6.23 -14.72
N ALA A 156 10.79 5.64 -14.33
CA ALA A 156 12.09 5.86 -14.96
C ALA A 156 12.13 5.46 -16.44
N THR A 157 11.24 4.55 -16.84
CA THR A 157 11.13 4.06 -18.22
C THR A 157 10.48 5.05 -19.20
N ARG A 158 9.94 6.17 -18.71
CA ARG A 158 9.29 7.18 -19.55
C ARG A 158 10.28 8.27 -19.95
N PRO A 159 10.28 8.74 -21.21
CA PRO A 159 11.20 9.75 -21.70
C PRO A 159 11.00 11.12 -21.04
N ARG A 160 9.77 11.46 -20.67
CA ARG A 160 9.43 12.67 -19.91
C ARG A 160 8.93 12.26 -18.53
N ARG A 161 9.54 12.86 -17.50
CA ARG A 161 9.24 12.52 -16.11
C ARG A 161 8.84 13.75 -15.34
N PHE A 162 7.78 13.57 -14.53
CA PHE A 162 7.24 14.60 -13.66
C PHE A 162 7.22 14.11 -12.22
N ASP A 163 7.54 15.02 -11.31
CA ASP A 163 7.38 14.89 -9.88
C ASP A 163 6.18 15.74 -9.48
N THR A 164 4.98 15.13 -9.44
CA THR A 164 3.70 15.82 -9.40
C THR A 164 3.08 15.79 -8.01
N ARG A 165 2.87 16.97 -7.42
CA ARG A 165 2.13 17.16 -6.17
C ARG A 165 0.66 17.42 -6.48
N PHE A 166 -0.25 16.67 -5.83
CA PHE A 166 -1.68 16.75 -6.02
C PHE A 166 -2.33 17.55 -4.88
N PHE A 167 -3.08 18.56 -5.25
CA PHE A 167 -3.81 19.42 -4.33
C PHE A 167 -5.32 19.25 -4.51
N LEU A 168 -6.05 19.10 -3.40
CA LEU A 168 -7.50 19.10 -3.39
C LEU A 168 -8.01 20.50 -3.02
N ALA A 169 -8.92 21.02 -3.80
CA ALA A 169 -9.50 22.36 -3.57
C ALA A 169 -11.02 22.35 -3.82
N ARG A 170 -11.77 23.03 -2.96
CA ARG A 170 -13.18 23.34 -3.23
C ARG A 170 -13.26 24.35 -4.36
N ALA A 171 -14.05 24.09 -5.37
CA ALA A 171 -14.34 25.05 -6.42
C ALA A 171 -15.08 26.27 -5.83
N PRO A 172 -14.66 27.51 -6.13
CA PRO A 172 -15.35 28.70 -5.68
C PRO A 172 -16.77 28.78 -6.25
N GLU A 173 -17.73 29.18 -5.43
CA GLU A 173 -19.11 29.32 -5.87
C GLU A 173 -19.27 30.40 -6.95
N GLY A 174 -20.15 30.13 -7.92
CA GLY A 174 -20.47 31.07 -8.99
C GLY A 174 -19.41 31.19 -10.10
N GLN A 175 -18.27 30.51 -10.00
CA GLN A 175 -17.30 30.44 -11.09
C GLN A 175 -17.66 29.32 -12.06
N VAL A 176 -17.51 29.59 -13.37
CA VAL A 176 -17.78 28.63 -14.44
C VAL A 176 -16.46 28.24 -15.10
N ALA A 177 -16.17 26.95 -15.13
CA ALA A 177 -14.98 26.45 -15.81
C ALA A 177 -15.10 26.66 -17.33
N SER A 178 -14.00 27.14 -17.94
CA SER A 178 -13.87 27.32 -19.38
C SER A 178 -12.49 26.91 -19.84
N HIS A 179 -12.41 26.00 -20.81
CA HIS A 179 -11.13 25.56 -21.39
C HIS A 179 -10.42 26.69 -22.15
N ASP A 180 -9.11 26.56 -22.34
CA ASP A 180 -8.29 27.55 -23.06
C ASP A 180 -8.40 27.43 -24.60
N GLY A 181 -8.90 26.29 -25.08
CA GLY A 181 -9.08 26.01 -26.52
C GLY A 181 -7.80 25.61 -27.25
N ALA A 182 -6.67 25.51 -26.56
CA ALA A 182 -5.37 25.17 -27.12
C ALA A 182 -4.79 23.89 -26.50
N GLU A 183 -4.56 23.88 -25.21
CA GLU A 183 -4.03 22.73 -24.49
C GLU A 183 -5.15 21.83 -23.98
N VAL A 184 -6.29 22.42 -23.64
CA VAL A 184 -7.51 21.80 -23.15
C VAL A 184 -8.68 22.17 -24.10
N VAL A 185 -9.41 21.14 -24.54
CA VAL A 185 -10.49 21.29 -25.54
C VAL A 185 -11.89 21.06 -24.99
N ASP A 186 -11.99 20.56 -23.76
CA ASP A 186 -13.27 20.33 -23.07
C ASP A 186 -13.07 20.37 -21.54
N ALA A 187 -14.11 20.80 -20.82
CA ALA A 187 -14.15 20.86 -19.37
C ALA A 187 -15.50 20.39 -18.86
N ARG A 188 -15.52 19.33 -18.03
CA ARG A 188 -16.76 18.77 -17.50
C ARG A 188 -16.68 18.49 -16.00
N TRP A 189 -17.76 18.76 -15.29
CA TRP A 189 -17.99 18.27 -13.95
C TRP A 189 -18.56 16.85 -14.02
N ALA A 190 -18.03 15.94 -13.23
CA ALA A 190 -18.49 14.56 -13.17
C ALA A 190 -18.42 14.01 -11.76
N ARG A 191 -19.37 13.16 -11.39
CA ARG A 191 -19.22 12.35 -10.19
C ARG A 191 -18.06 11.38 -10.39
N PRO A 192 -17.19 11.17 -9.39
CA PRO A 192 -16.03 10.28 -9.53
C PRO A 192 -16.38 8.86 -9.98
N ALA A 193 -17.49 8.29 -9.48
CA ALA A 193 -17.96 6.96 -9.87
C ALA A 193 -18.35 6.90 -11.35
N ASP A 194 -19.08 7.91 -11.83
CA ASP A 194 -19.54 7.96 -13.24
C ASP A 194 -18.37 8.11 -14.19
N ALA A 195 -17.37 8.94 -13.84
CA ALA A 195 -16.16 9.09 -14.64
C ALA A 195 -15.34 7.78 -14.72
N LEU A 196 -15.28 7.00 -13.64
CA LEU A 196 -14.66 5.66 -13.63
C LEU A 196 -15.44 4.67 -14.49
N ASP A 197 -16.76 4.69 -14.46
CA ASP A 197 -17.60 3.83 -15.30
C ASP A 197 -17.53 4.23 -16.78
N ASP A 198 -17.47 5.54 -17.09
CA ASP A 198 -17.22 6.05 -18.44
C ASP A 198 -15.88 5.52 -18.97
N ALA A 199 -14.82 5.59 -18.15
CA ALA A 199 -13.51 5.08 -18.53
C ALA A 199 -13.51 3.56 -18.73
N LYS A 200 -14.21 2.81 -17.88
CA LYS A 200 -14.35 1.35 -17.99
C LYS A 200 -15.08 0.94 -19.27
N ARG A 201 -16.08 1.73 -19.70
CA ARG A 201 -16.80 1.49 -20.96
C ARG A 201 -16.06 2.02 -22.21
N GLY A 202 -14.90 2.67 -22.02
CA GLY A 202 -14.14 3.28 -23.12
C GLY A 202 -14.76 4.57 -23.68
N ALA A 203 -15.72 5.19 -22.98
CA ALA A 203 -16.30 6.47 -23.38
C ALA A 203 -15.33 7.64 -23.17
N ILE A 204 -14.43 7.52 -22.21
CA ILE A 204 -13.33 8.45 -21.97
C ILE A 204 -12.03 7.69 -21.67
N GLU A 205 -10.91 8.35 -21.96
CA GLU A 205 -9.59 7.88 -21.52
C GLU A 205 -9.13 8.70 -20.32
N ILE A 206 -8.66 8.04 -19.26
CA ILE A 206 -8.11 8.67 -18.05
C ILE A 206 -6.74 8.12 -17.71
N ALA A 207 -5.85 8.98 -17.23
CA ALA A 207 -4.54 8.55 -16.73
C ALA A 207 -4.68 7.79 -15.39
N ASN A 208 -3.72 6.91 -15.09
CA ASN A 208 -3.80 6.09 -13.87
C ASN A 208 -3.82 6.92 -12.58
N ALA A 209 -3.07 8.03 -12.51
CA ALA A 209 -3.14 8.94 -11.37
C ALA A 209 -4.54 9.56 -11.23
N THR A 210 -5.15 9.96 -12.35
CA THR A 210 -6.54 10.44 -12.39
C THR A 210 -7.51 9.35 -11.89
N ALA A 211 -7.37 8.12 -12.38
CA ALA A 211 -8.20 6.99 -11.96
C ALA A 211 -8.05 6.67 -10.46
N ALA A 212 -6.83 6.72 -9.92
CA ALA A 212 -6.58 6.51 -8.50
C ALA A 212 -7.24 7.59 -7.63
N THR A 213 -7.12 8.86 -8.03
CA THR A 213 -7.77 9.98 -7.36
C THR A 213 -9.31 9.87 -7.43
N LEU A 214 -9.87 9.51 -8.58
CA LEU A 214 -11.32 9.31 -8.72
C LEU A 214 -11.84 8.19 -7.82
N ARG A 215 -11.10 7.06 -7.69
CA ARG A 215 -11.47 5.99 -6.75
C ARG A 215 -11.47 6.48 -5.30
N LEU A 216 -10.47 7.28 -4.91
CA LEU A 216 -10.43 7.89 -3.58
C LEU A 216 -11.64 8.79 -3.33
N LEU A 217 -11.97 9.66 -4.28
CA LEU A 217 -13.10 10.59 -4.17
C LEU A 217 -14.45 9.87 -4.18
N ALA A 218 -14.60 8.79 -4.94
CA ALA A 218 -15.83 7.98 -5.01
C ALA A 218 -16.25 7.39 -3.65
N THR A 219 -15.31 7.29 -2.68
CA THR A 219 -15.61 6.84 -1.32
C THR A 219 -16.05 7.97 -0.38
N ARG A 220 -16.17 9.20 -0.86
CA ARG A 220 -16.47 10.39 -0.04
C ARG A 220 -17.89 10.87 -0.27
N ALA A 221 -18.61 11.14 0.83
CA ALA A 221 -20.01 11.56 0.78
C ALA A 221 -20.18 13.04 0.38
N SER A 222 -19.17 13.89 0.63
CA SER A 222 -19.22 15.34 0.38
C SER A 222 -17.82 15.92 0.20
N VAL A 223 -17.75 17.16 -0.28
CA VAL A 223 -16.50 17.92 -0.38
C VAL A 223 -15.85 18.11 0.98
N ASP A 224 -16.62 18.40 2.04
CA ASP A 224 -16.08 18.56 3.39
C ASP A 224 -15.46 17.25 3.91
N ALA A 225 -16.11 16.12 3.66
CA ALA A 225 -15.55 14.82 4.03
C ALA A 225 -14.25 14.52 3.26
N ALA A 226 -14.16 14.87 1.97
CA ALA A 226 -12.96 14.72 1.16
C ALA A 226 -11.82 15.61 1.67
N LEU A 227 -12.08 16.90 1.93
CA LEU A 227 -11.10 17.85 2.46
C LEU A 227 -10.63 17.47 3.88
N ALA A 228 -11.55 17.03 4.74
CA ALA A 228 -11.21 16.58 6.09
C ALA A 228 -10.29 15.36 6.04
N ALA A 229 -10.61 14.39 5.21
CA ALA A 229 -9.76 13.21 4.99
C ALA A 229 -8.38 13.58 4.45
N ALA A 230 -8.31 14.49 3.46
CA ALA A 230 -7.04 14.98 2.92
C ALA A 230 -6.18 15.69 3.99
N ARG A 231 -6.78 16.52 4.83
CA ARG A 231 -6.10 17.22 5.94
C ARG A 231 -5.60 16.28 7.04
N SER A 232 -6.24 15.13 7.22
CA SER A 232 -5.85 14.13 8.23
C SER A 232 -4.69 13.24 7.79
N LEU A 233 -4.25 13.35 6.54
CA LEU A 233 -3.10 12.59 6.04
C LEU A 233 -1.81 13.06 6.75
N GLY A 234 -1.00 12.08 7.17
CA GLY A 234 0.36 12.34 7.65
C GLY A 234 1.34 12.56 6.50
N ALA A 235 2.56 12.08 6.62
CA ALA A 235 3.55 12.13 5.55
C ALA A 235 3.04 11.40 4.29
N ILE A 236 3.12 12.07 3.15
CA ILE A 236 2.65 11.54 1.86
C ILE A 236 3.86 11.00 1.09
N GLU A 237 3.87 9.69 0.93
CA GLU A 237 4.89 9.03 0.11
C GLU A 237 4.52 9.10 -1.37
N ALA A 238 5.56 9.25 -2.23
CA ALA A 238 5.36 9.26 -3.67
C ALA A 238 4.81 7.92 -4.19
N ASN A 239 3.74 7.97 -4.98
CA ASN A 239 3.34 6.88 -5.86
C ASN A 239 4.35 6.81 -7.01
N ARG A 240 5.14 5.74 -7.06
CA ARG A 240 6.21 5.51 -8.04
C ARG A 240 5.87 4.28 -8.88
N PRO A 241 5.00 4.38 -9.90
CA PRO A 241 4.72 3.23 -10.74
C PRO A 241 6.02 2.68 -11.34
N CYS A 242 6.14 1.36 -11.38
CA CYS A 242 7.32 0.68 -11.91
C CYS A 242 6.95 -0.27 -13.05
N VAL A 243 7.90 -0.60 -13.90
CA VAL A 243 7.70 -1.54 -15.01
C VAL A 243 8.56 -2.77 -14.77
N ALA A 244 7.97 -3.94 -14.90
CA ALA A 244 8.68 -5.22 -14.81
C ALA A 244 8.30 -6.12 -15.98
N GLN A 245 9.17 -7.08 -16.28
CA GLN A 245 8.97 -8.12 -17.28
C GLN A 245 8.31 -9.34 -16.67
N GLY A 246 7.71 -10.19 -17.49
CA GLY A 246 7.16 -11.47 -17.09
C GLY A 246 6.67 -12.26 -18.28
N SER A 247 6.05 -13.41 -18.04
CA SER A 247 5.48 -14.28 -19.07
C SER A 247 4.42 -13.59 -19.92
N GLY A 248 3.71 -12.58 -19.36
CA GLY A 248 2.77 -11.72 -20.07
C GLY A 248 3.39 -10.49 -20.74
N GLY A 249 4.72 -10.39 -20.82
CA GLY A 249 5.45 -9.22 -21.34
C GLY A 249 5.68 -8.12 -20.29
N ALA A 250 6.05 -6.92 -20.76
CA ALA A 250 6.25 -5.76 -19.89
C ALA A 250 4.92 -5.22 -19.35
N ARG A 251 4.85 -5.02 -18.04
CA ARG A 251 3.65 -4.47 -17.36
C ARG A 251 4.05 -3.36 -16.39
N THR A 252 3.21 -2.33 -16.29
CA THR A 252 3.33 -1.28 -15.26
C THR A 252 2.59 -1.71 -14.00
N PHE A 253 3.24 -1.56 -12.86
CA PHE A 253 2.72 -1.86 -11.53
C PHE A 253 2.53 -0.60 -10.72
N TYR A 254 1.44 -0.55 -9.98
CA TYR A 254 1.05 0.54 -9.09
C TYR A 254 1.06 0.07 -7.64
N ARG A 255 1.01 0.99 -6.68
CA ARG A 255 1.13 0.70 -5.24
C ARG A 255 0.15 -0.37 -4.75
N ASP A 256 -1.04 -0.46 -5.35
CA ASP A 256 -2.06 -1.46 -4.99
C ASP A 256 -1.85 -2.82 -5.64
N ASP A 257 -0.93 -2.94 -6.61
CA ASP A 257 -0.60 -4.22 -7.22
C ASP A 257 0.24 -5.08 -6.27
N ALA A 258 -0.09 -6.36 -6.18
CA ALA A 258 0.56 -7.32 -5.28
C ALA A 258 2.09 -7.40 -5.43
N ALA A 259 2.60 -7.29 -6.66
CA ALA A 259 4.03 -7.38 -6.97
C ALA A 259 4.81 -6.06 -6.78
N TYR A 260 4.11 -4.94 -6.55
CA TYR A 260 4.70 -3.60 -6.56
C TYR A 260 5.92 -3.46 -5.65
N HIS A 261 5.78 -3.84 -4.38
CA HIS A 261 6.85 -3.68 -3.39
C HIS A 261 8.03 -4.61 -3.66
N GLU A 262 7.77 -5.83 -4.15
CA GLU A 262 8.82 -6.76 -4.53
C GLU A 262 9.63 -6.27 -5.73
N ILE A 263 8.95 -5.69 -6.74
CA ILE A 263 9.61 -5.13 -7.91
C ILE A 263 10.55 -3.99 -7.50
N HIS A 264 10.06 -3.04 -6.68
CA HIS A 264 10.89 -1.94 -6.18
C HIS A 264 12.06 -2.41 -5.33
N TRP A 265 11.87 -3.44 -4.51
CA TRP A 265 12.92 -4.01 -3.68
C TRP A 265 14.00 -4.70 -4.52
N SER A 266 13.59 -5.51 -5.48
CA SER A 266 14.51 -6.32 -6.31
C SER A 266 15.13 -5.55 -7.48
N ASP A 267 14.55 -4.41 -7.88
CA ASP A 267 15.07 -3.53 -8.94
C ASP A 267 14.95 -2.05 -8.54
N PRO A 268 15.69 -1.59 -7.52
CA PRO A 268 15.62 -0.21 -7.03
C PRO A 268 16.06 0.83 -8.07
N SER A 269 16.80 0.41 -9.10
CA SER A 269 17.22 1.25 -10.23
C SER A 269 16.17 1.41 -11.32
N GLU A 270 15.04 0.68 -11.23
CA GLU A 270 13.97 0.65 -12.23
C GLU A 270 14.50 0.26 -13.64
N SER A 271 15.47 -0.68 -13.69
CA SER A 271 16.14 -1.13 -14.92
C SER A 271 15.29 -2.10 -15.74
N MET A 272 14.13 -2.53 -15.25
CA MET A 272 13.24 -3.57 -15.83
C MET A 272 13.88 -4.96 -15.91
N GLN A 273 14.89 -5.24 -15.10
CA GLN A 273 15.57 -6.54 -15.10
C GLN A 273 14.92 -7.57 -14.16
N THR A 274 13.98 -7.13 -13.31
CA THR A 274 13.24 -8.04 -12.42
C THR A 274 11.99 -8.58 -13.10
N SER A 275 11.63 -9.84 -12.76
CA SER A 275 10.37 -10.45 -13.21
C SER A 275 9.29 -10.31 -12.15
N TYR A 276 8.03 -10.14 -12.60
CA TYR A 276 6.87 -10.23 -11.74
C TYR A 276 6.28 -11.64 -11.63
N ASP A 277 6.85 -12.63 -12.31
CA ASP A 277 6.32 -13.99 -12.26
C ASP A 277 6.63 -14.68 -10.93
N LEU A 278 5.62 -15.37 -10.39
CA LEU A 278 5.77 -16.34 -9.31
C LEU A 278 5.86 -17.75 -9.92
N ALA A 279 7.03 -18.08 -10.48
CA ALA A 279 7.27 -19.32 -11.20
C ALA A 279 7.88 -20.39 -10.27
N PRO A 280 7.20 -21.54 -10.01
CA PRO A 280 7.76 -22.62 -9.24
C PRO A 280 9.08 -23.15 -9.82
N GLY A 281 10.02 -23.48 -8.94
CA GLY A 281 11.35 -24.03 -9.29
C GLY A 281 12.35 -23.02 -9.85
N ALA A 282 11.91 -21.83 -10.30
CA ALA A 282 12.79 -20.80 -10.85
C ALA A 282 13.36 -19.91 -9.73
N PRO A 283 14.71 -19.83 -9.58
CA PRO A 283 15.31 -18.94 -8.59
C PRO A 283 15.10 -17.48 -8.98
N LYS A 284 14.57 -16.68 -8.06
CA LYS A 284 14.44 -15.23 -8.19
C LYS A 284 15.31 -14.51 -7.17
N ARG A 285 16.23 -13.69 -7.64
CA ARG A 285 17.02 -12.80 -6.78
C ARG A 285 16.14 -11.67 -6.29
N LEU A 286 16.06 -11.49 -4.96
CA LEU A 286 15.31 -10.42 -4.30
C LEU A 286 16.24 -9.28 -3.88
N ASP A 287 17.43 -9.60 -3.42
CA ASP A 287 18.52 -8.65 -3.20
C ASP A 287 19.91 -9.33 -3.38
N ALA A 288 20.97 -8.66 -2.97
CA ALA A 288 22.33 -9.19 -3.14
C ALA A 288 22.55 -10.56 -2.46
N ARG A 289 21.86 -10.80 -1.32
CA ARG A 289 22.05 -11.96 -0.45
C ARG A 289 20.82 -12.83 -0.28
N VAL A 290 19.70 -12.50 -0.95
CA VAL A 290 18.45 -13.24 -0.81
C VAL A 290 17.93 -13.68 -2.18
N VAL A 291 17.69 -14.99 -2.31
CA VAL A 291 17.06 -15.60 -3.47
C VAL A 291 15.86 -16.42 -3.02
N ARG A 292 14.75 -16.32 -3.75
CA ARG A 292 13.55 -17.14 -3.52
C ARG A 292 13.43 -18.22 -4.58
N VAL A 293 13.06 -19.44 -4.16
CA VAL A 293 12.59 -20.53 -5.02
C VAL A 293 11.22 -20.96 -4.53
N ILE A 294 10.22 -21.03 -5.41
CA ILE A 294 8.85 -21.36 -5.07
C ILE A 294 8.60 -22.85 -5.27
N ALA A 295 7.99 -23.52 -4.30
CA ALA A 295 7.59 -24.91 -4.42
C ALA A 295 6.34 -25.06 -5.34
N PRO A 296 6.17 -26.20 -6.05
CA PRO A 296 5.05 -26.41 -6.99
C PRO A 296 3.73 -26.82 -6.33
N ASN A 297 3.53 -26.50 -5.06
CA ASN A 297 2.35 -26.82 -4.27
C ASN A 297 1.25 -25.74 -4.35
N ARG A 298 0.96 -25.28 -5.56
CA ARG A 298 -0.08 -24.25 -5.82
C ARG A 298 -1.44 -24.66 -5.27
N GLY A 299 -2.09 -23.77 -4.53
CA GLY A 299 -3.39 -24.04 -3.92
C GLY A 299 -4.09 -22.82 -3.36
N VAL A 300 -5.30 -23.03 -2.82
CA VAL A 300 -6.11 -21.94 -2.21
C VAL A 300 -5.40 -21.33 -1.00
N MET A 301 -4.66 -22.13 -0.24
CA MET A 301 -3.95 -21.70 0.96
C MET A 301 -2.52 -21.22 0.66
N THR A 302 -1.91 -21.77 -0.39
CA THR A 302 -0.50 -21.56 -0.72
C THR A 302 -0.29 -20.61 -1.92
N GLY A 303 -1.37 -20.15 -2.54
CA GLY A 303 -1.26 -19.26 -3.71
C GLY A 303 -0.47 -19.89 -4.85
N ALA A 304 0.65 -19.30 -5.23
CA ALA A 304 1.56 -19.82 -6.27
C ALA A 304 2.40 -21.00 -5.78
N GLY A 305 2.52 -21.19 -4.47
CA GLY A 305 3.31 -22.19 -3.77
C GLY A 305 4.06 -21.59 -2.58
N THR A 306 4.75 -22.45 -1.84
CA THR A 306 5.56 -22.05 -0.68
C THR A 306 6.86 -21.41 -1.14
N ASN A 307 7.22 -20.30 -0.53
CA ASN A 307 8.46 -19.59 -0.74
C ASN A 307 9.58 -20.21 0.10
N SER A 308 10.57 -20.81 -0.54
CA SER A 308 11.84 -21.18 0.11
C SER A 308 12.85 -20.07 -0.15
N TYR A 309 13.48 -19.54 0.90
CA TYR A 309 14.43 -18.45 0.77
C TYR A 309 15.85 -18.90 1.06
N PHE A 310 16.75 -18.60 0.14
CA PHE A 310 18.19 -18.69 0.36
C PHE A 310 18.69 -17.37 0.91
N VAL A 311 19.43 -17.41 2.00
CA VAL A 311 20.06 -16.24 2.61
C VAL A 311 21.56 -16.51 2.76
N GLY A 312 22.37 -15.58 2.28
CA GLY A 312 23.84 -15.67 2.30
C GLY A 312 24.45 -15.51 0.92
N GLU A 313 25.78 -15.61 0.86
CA GLU A 313 26.53 -15.44 -0.38
C GLU A 313 27.50 -16.62 -0.62
N ARG A 314 28.45 -16.87 0.27
CA ARG A 314 29.40 -17.99 0.19
C ARG A 314 28.85 -19.27 0.80
N GLU A 315 28.21 -19.14 1.94
CA GLU A 315 27.48 -20.20 2.62
C GLU A 315 26.02 -19.78 2.73
N LEU A 316 25.12 -20.73 2.54
CA LEU A 316 23.70 -20.46 2.41
C LEU A 316 22.89 -21.08 3.54
N ALA A 317 21.98 -20.29 4.09
CA ALA A 317 20.86 -20.77 4.88
C ALA A 317 19.63 -20.86 3.97
N VAL A 318 18.88 -21.96 4.07
CA VAL A 318 17.56 -22.13 3.43
C VAL A 318 16.48 -21.98 4.49
N ILE A 319 15.57 -21.03 4.31
CA ILE A 319 14.40 -20.84 5.19
C ILE A 319 13.20 -21.46 4.50
N ASP A 320 12.47 -22.32 5.21
CA ASP A 320 11.32 -23.11 4.77
C ASP A 320 11.62 -23.91 3.49
N PRO A 321 12.25 -25.09 3.60
CA PRO A 321 12.57 -25.95 2.45
C PRO A 321 11.33 -26.47 1.72
N GLY A 322 10.12 -26.24 2.27
CA GLY A 322 8.85 -26.52 1.64
C GLY A 322 8.36 -27.96 1.82
N PRO A 323 7.36 -28.36 1.01
CA PRO A 323 6.83 -29.72 1.02
C PRO A 323 7.87 -30.70 0.46
N LEU A 324 7.73 -31.97 0.81
CA LEU A 324 8.56 -33.03 0.23
C LEU A 324 8.12 -33.29 -1.23
N ASP A 325 8.64 -32.48 -2.15
CA ASP A 325 8.47 -32.60 -3.59
C ASP A 325 9.84 -32.76 -4.27
N GLU A 326 9.98 -33.80 -5.10
CA GLU A 326 11.27 -34.15 -5.72
C GLU A 326 11.80 -33.03 -6.63
N SER A 327 10.92 -32.38 -7.38
CA SER A 327 11.33 -31.32 -8.31
C SER A 327 11.77 -30.07 -7.54
N HIS A 328 11.09 -29.74 -6.43
CA HIS A 328 11.47 -28.63 -5.56
C HIS A 328 12.79 -28.91 -4.84
N LEU A 329 12.94 -30.10 -4.27
CA LEU A 329 14.18 -30.51 -3.62
C LEU A 329 15.38 -30.45 -4.59
N ALA A 330 15.21 -30.94 -5.83
CA ALA A 330 16.22 -30.85 -6.86
C ALA A 330 16.57 -29.39 -7.22
N ALA A 331 15.56 -28.50 -7.30
CA ALA A 331 15.77 -27.07 -7.56
C ALA A 331 16.55 -26.39 -6.41
N LEU A 332 16.24 -26.74 -5.14
CA LEU A 332 16.97 -26.23 -3.98
C LEU A 332 18.44 -26.67 -3.99
N ILE A 333 18.70 -27.98 -4.23
CA ILE A 333 20.06 -28.52 -4.28
C ILE A 333 20.85 -27.88 -5.43
N ALA A 334 20.25 -27.79 -6.61
CA ALA A 334 20.89 -27.20 -7.79
C ALA A 334 21.26 -25.73 -7.56
N HIS A 335 20.36 -24.92 -7.02
CA HIS A 335 20.64 -23.52 -6.71
C HIS A 335 21.67 -23.38 -5.57
N GLY A 336 21.61 -24.25 -4.59
CA GLY A 336 22.55 -24.27 -3.47
C GLY A 336 24.00 -24.53 -3.89
N ASP A 337 24.20 -25.30 -4.95
CA ASP A 337 25.51 -25.58 -5.55
C ASP A 337 26.59 -25.95 -4.51
N GLY A 338 26.28 -26.90 -3.64
CA GLY A 338 27.14 -27.35 -2.55
C GLY A 338 27.39 -26.31 -1.42
N ARG A 339 26.69 -25.19 -1.39
CA ARG A 339 26.89 -24.12 -0.40
C ARG A 339 25.87 -24.12 0.74
N ILE A 340 24.82 -24.94 0.73
CA ILE A 340 23.83 -25.01 1.79
C ILE A 340 24.48 -25.59 3.06
N ARG A 341 24.44 -24.84 4.15
CA ARG A 341 24.98 -25.22 5.47
C ARG A 341 23.93 -25.27 6.56
N TRP A 342 22.85 -24.52 6.40
CA TRP A 342 21.77 -24.43 7.38
C TRP A 342 20.42 -24.51 6.70
N ILE A 343 19.47 -25.16 7.38
CA ILE A 343 18.08 -25.25 6.99
C ILE A 343 17.27 -24.77 8.18
N LEU A 344 16.52 -23.69 7.99
CA LEU A 344 15.68 -23.08 9.02
C LEU A 344 14.22 -23.31 8.68
N CYS A 345 13.39 -23.66 9.66
CA CYS A 345 11.94 -23.71 9.45
C CYS A 345 11.26 -22.68 10.33
N THR A 346 10.31 -21.94 9.74
CA THR A 346 9.49 -20.98 10.48
C THR A 346 8.51 -21.70 11.39
N HIS A 347 7.93 -22.77 10.91
CA HIS A 347 7.03 -23.65 11.65
C HIS A 347 6.92 -25.02 10.95
N THR A 348 6.18 -25.96 11.54
CA THR A 348 6.17 -27.34 11.08
C THR A 348 4.88 -27.76 10.38
N HIS A 349 4.19 -26.85 9.66
CA HIS A 349 3.12 -27.25 8.76
C HIS A 349 3.68 -27.98 7.53
N ARG A 350 2.82 -28.81 6.92
CA ARG A 350 3.20 -29.77 5.86
C ARG A 350 3.72 -29.13 4.57
N ASP A 351 3.58 -27.87 4.41
CA ASP A 351 4.07 -27.10 3.26
C ASP A 351 5.36 -26.32 3.54
N HIS A 352 5.90 -26.33 4.78
CA HIS A 352 7.10 -25.60 5.16
C HIS A 352 8.30 -26.49 5.53
N SER A 353 8.11 -27.55 6.31
CA SER A 353 9.21 -28.32 6.91
C SER A 353 9.50 -29.70 6.30
N PRO A 354 8.59 -30.41 5.58
CA PRO A 354 8.82 -31.82 5.24
C PRO A 354 10.05 -32.11 4.40
N ALA A 355 10.50 -31.16 3.56
CA ALA A 355 11.72 -31.33 2.78
C ALA A 355 13.01 -31.15 3.60
N ALA A 356 12.94 -30.72 4.88
CA ALA A 356 14.12 -30.41 5.69
C ALA A 356 15.05 -31.63 5.86
N ALA A 357 14.51 -32.78 6.24
CA ALA A 357 15.32 -34.00 6.44
C ALA A 357 15.98 -34.49 5.14
N ALA A 358 15.26 -34.47 4.01
CA ALA A 358 15.81 -34.88 2.72
C ALA A 358 16.89 -33.89 2.22
N LEU A 359 16.67 -32.59 2.40
CA LEU A 359 17.66 -31.56 2.05
C LEU A 359 18.91 -31.67 2.94
N ALA A 360 18.74 -31.91 4.24
CA ALA A 360 19.85 -32.13 5.17
C ALA A 360 20.66 -33.38 4.81
N ALA A 361 20.00 -34.49 4.48
CA ALA A 361 20.67 -35.71 4.04
C ALA A 361 21.49 -35.50 2.74
N ALA A 362 20.99 -34.70 1.82
CA ALA A 362 21.66 -34.41 0.53
C ALA A 362 22.81 -33.42 0.66
N THR A 363 22.80 -32.52 1.65
CA THR A 363 23.75 -31.39 1.73
C THR A 363 24.68 -31.43 2.95
N GLY A 364 24.35 -32.22 3.96
CA GLY A 364 25.03 -32.19 5.27
C GLY A 364 24.69 -30.94 6.10
N ALA A 365 23.68 -30.18 5.71
CA ALA A 365 23.29 -28.94 6.39
C ALA A 365 22.63 -29.24 7.75
N ARG A 366 22.86 -28.34 8.73
CA ARG A 366 22.22 -28.41 10.06
C ARG A 366 20.78 -27.88 9.99
N VAL A 367 19.87 -28.60 10.62
CA VAL A 367 18.47 -28.22 10.72
C VAL A 367 18.22 -27.39 11.98
N ILE A 368 17.57 -26.25 11.85
CA ILE A 368 17.34 -25.26 12.89
C ILE A 368 15.84 -24.90 12.93
N GLY A 369 15.24 -24.83 14.11
CA GLY A 369 13.86 -24.44 14.28
C GLY A 369 13.30 -24.88 15.63
N MET A 370 11.99 -24.81 15.79
CA MET A 370 11.31 -25.32 16.96
C MET A 370 10.66 -26.69 16.64
N PRO A 371 10.67 -27.66 17.59
CA PRO A 371 10.09 -28.98 17.36
C PRO A 371 8.59 -28.88 17.06
N ALA A 372 8.08 -29.86 16.31
CA ALA A 372 6.66 -29.94 15.98
C ALA A 372 5.79 -30.15 17.24
N PRO A 373 4.77 -29.33 17.47
CA PRO A 373 3.75 -29.65 18.48
C PRO A 373 2.89 -30.84 18.03
N ALA A 374 2.18 -31.44 18.98
CA ALA A 374 1.27 -32.52 18.66
C ALA A 374 0.07 -32.02 17.81
N GLY A 375 -0.22 -32.70 16.69
CA GLY A 375 -1.38 -32.35 15.87
C GLY A 375 -1.32 -32.90 14.44
N PRO A 376 -2.47 -33.07 13.79
CA PRO A 376 -2.54 -33.73 12.47
C PRO A 376 -2.03 -32.86 11.31
N ARG A 377 -1.86 -31.55 11.52
CA ARG A 377 -1.35 -30.60 10.52
C ARG A 377 0.16 -30.42 10.60
N GLN A 378 0.77 -30.87 11.69
CA GLN A 378 2.18 -30.74 11.96
C GLN A 378 2.99 -31.85 11.27
N ASP A 379 4.20 -31.52 10.86
CA ASP A 379 5.19 -32.47 10.38
C ASP A 379 5.93 -33.06 11.58
N ALA A 380 5.46 -34.21 12.07
CA ALA A 380 6.08 -34.91 13.18
C ALA A 380 7.48 -35.48 12.86
N THR A 381 7.90 -35.45 11.59
CA THR A 381 9.24 -35.92 11.18
C THR A 381 10.30 -34.83 11.28
N PHE A 382 9.91 -33.58 11.54
CA PHE A 382 10.84 -32.47 11.71
C PHE A 382 11.63 -32.60 13.02
N LEU A 383 12.90 -32.85 12.90
CA LEU A 383 13.84 -32.99 14.03
C LEU A 383 14.97 -31.97 13.88
N PRO A 384 14.94 -30.84 14.59
CA PRO A 384 15.99 -29.85 14.51
C PRO A 384 17.25 -30.28 15.27
N ASP A 385 18.43 -30.06 14.67
CA ASP A 385 19.73 -30.19 15.34
C ASP A 385 19.96 -29.07 16.35
N HIS A 386 19.28 -27.94 16.15
CA HIS A 386 19.31 -26.80 17.05
C HIS A 386 17.90 -26.24 17.23
N VAL A 387 17.44 -26.27 18.51
CA VAL A 387 16.16 -25.68 18.90
C VAL A 387 16.40 -24.21 19.23
N VAL A 388 15.82 -23.31 18.44
CA VAL A 388 15.98 -21.88 18.62
C VAL A 388 15.27 -21.35 19.86
N ARG A 389 15.86 -20.32 20.46
CA ARG A 389 15.24 -19.56 21.55
C ARG A 389 14.73 -18.23 21.03
N ASP A 390 13.77 -17.68 21.73
CA ASP A 390 13.29 -16.33 21.40
C ASP A 390 14.42 -15.29 21.49
N SER A 391 14.46 -14.40 20.49
CA SER A 391 15.47 -13.34 20.34
C SER A 391 16.91 -13.85 20.19
N GLU A 392 17.10 -15.12 19.87
CA GLU A 392 18.42 -15.69 19.60
C GLU A 392 18.98 -15.16 18.28
N VAL A 393 20.25 -14.75 18.32
CA VAL A 393 21.01 -14.35 17.13
C VAL A 393 21.77 -15.56 16.60
N LEU A 394 21.35 -16.07 15.46
CA LEU A 394 22.00 -17.18 14.76
C LEU A 394 23.12 -16.64 13.87
N ALA A 395 24.36 -16.90 14.25
CA ALA A 395 25.53 -16.61 13.41
C ALA A 395 25.71 -17.74 12.39
N LEU A 396 25.44 -17.47 11.11
CA LEU A 396 25.38 -18.45 10.03
C LEU A 396 26.39 -18.07 8.92
N GLY A 397 27.66 -18.39 9.12
CA GLY A 397 28.73 -17.97 8.23
C GLY A 397 28.91 -16.45 8.18
N ASP A 398 28.67 -15.86 7.02
CA ASP A 398 28.78 -14.41 6.80
C ASP A 398 27.45 -13.63 7.02
N ILE A 399 26.42 -14.30 7.53
CA ILE A 399 25.13 -13.69 7.87
C ILE A 399 24.76 -13.92 9.35
N ALA A 400 23.89 -13.06 9.86
CA ALA A 400 23.24 -13.24 11.15
C ALA A 400 21.73 -13.05 11.01
N LEU A 401 20.97 -14.00 11.55
CA LEU A 401 19.51 -13.95 11.60
C LEU A 401 19.06 -13.94 13.05
N THR A 402 18.15 -13.02 13.41
CA THR A 402 17.52 -13.05 14.74
C THR A 402 16.26 -13.88 14.68
N ALA A 403 16.19 -14.95 15.47
CA ALA A 403 15.00 -15.79 15.61
C ALA A 403 14.02 -15.11 16.60
N LEU A 404 12.80 -14.90 16.16
CA LEU A 404 11.74 -14.27 16.93
C LEU A 404 10.59 -15.26 17.10
N HIS A 405 10.39 -15.78 18.30
CA HIS A 405 9.24 -16.65 18.57
C HIS A 405 7.96 -15.84 18.45
N THR A 406 7.12 -16.22 17.50
CA THR A 406 5.88 -15.52 17.12
C THR A 406 4.70 -16.50 17.09
N PRO A 407 4.32 -17.06 18.25
CA PRO A 407 3.22 -18.01 18.32
C PRO A 407 1.90 -17.36 17.94
N GLY A 408 0.96 -18.19 17.49
CA GLY A 408 -0.39 -17.75 17.15
C GLY A 408 -0.99 -18.48 15.98
N HIS A 409 -0.33 -18.51 14.81
CA HIS A 409 -0.71 -19.38 13.69
C HIS A 409 -0.38 -20.85 14.01
N ALA A 410 0.81 -21.08 14.52
CA ALA A 410 1.28 -22.31 15.12
C ALA A 410 2.02 -21.94 16.41
N SER A 411 1.98 -22.84 17.42
CA SER A 411 2.62 -22.60 18.72
C SER A 411 4.15 -22.56 18.63
N ASN A 412 4.73 -23.24 17.64
CA ASN A 412 6.17 -23.30 17.36
C ASN A 412 6.63 -22.33 16.26
N HIS A 413 5.82 -21.31 15.93
CA HIS A 413 6.15 -20.39 14.86
C HIS A 413 7.29 -19.44 15.23
N VAL A 414 8.25 -19.28 14.30
CA VAL A 414 9.41 -18.38 14.42
C VAL A 414 9.51 -17.51 13.17
N CYS A 415 9.57 -16.20 13.35
CA CYS A 415 10.01 -15.30 12.29
C CYS A 415 11.53 -15.13 12.36
N TYR A 416 12.20 -14.93 11.22
CA TYR A 416 13.63 -14.67 11.17
C TYR A 416 13.91 -13.27 10.61
N LEU A 417 14.58 -12.42 11.39
CA LEU A 417 14.94 -11.08 10.97
C LEU A 417 16.39 -11.05 10.45
N PHE A 418 16.56 -10.69 9.21
CA PHE A 418 17.86 -10.41 8.61
C PHE A 418 18.20 -8.92 8.81
N GLY A 419 18.88 -8.61 9.91
CA GLY A 419 19.14 -7.22 10.34
C GLY A 419 19.95 -6.40 9.35
N ALA A 420 20.78 -7.04 8.50
CA ALA A 420 21.59 -6.34 7.51
C ALA A 420 20.76 -5.61 6.44
N THR A 421 19.56 -6.09 6.14
CA THR A 421 18.64 -5.50 5.14
C THR A 421 17.31 -5.06 5.75
N GLY A 422 17.02 -5.43 6.99
CA GLY A 422 15.70 -5.26 7.60
C GLY A 422 14.63 -6.18 7.02
N MET A 423 15.01 -7.27 6.33
CA MET A 423 14.05 -8.24 5.79
C MET A 423 13.60 -9.21 6.88
N LEU A 424 12.28 -9.33 7.07
CA LEU A 424 11.67 -10.24 8.03
C LEU A 424 10.99 -11.40 7.30
N PHE A 425 11.51 -12.62 7.49
CA PHE A 425 10.89 -13.85 7.00
C PHE A 425 9.82 -14.28 7.99
N THR A 426 8.57 -14.24 7.56
CA THR A 426 7.41 -14.40 8.46
C THR A 426 6.69 -15.74 8.32
N GLY A 427 7.13 -16.64 7.44
CA GLY A 427 6.36 -17.85 7.18
C GLY A 427 4.88 -17.49 7.01
N ASP A 428 4.01 -18.17 7.76
CA ASP A 428 2.57 -17.94 7.74
C ASP A 428 2.07 -17.04 8.87
N HIS A 429 2.94 -16.30 9.55
CA HIS A 429 2.49 -15.31 10.53
C HIS A 429 1.92 -14.05 9.88
N VAL A 430 2.53 -13.59 8.78
CA VAL A 430 2.05 -12.48 7.95
C VAL A 430 2.11 -12.90 6.50
N MET A 431 0.96 -12.95 5.82
CA MET A 431 0.81 -13.38 4.43
C MET A 431 0.39 -12.23 3.53
N GLN A 432 0.80 -12.29 2.26
CA GLN A 432 0.49 -11.26 1.28
C GLN A 432 -0.95 -11.39 0.78
N GLY A 433 -1.72 -10.28 0.89
CA GLY A 433 -3.06 -10.16 0.29
C GLY A 433 -4.18 -10.97 0.97
N THR A 434 -3.88 -11.69 2.05
CA THR A 434 -4.86 -12.48 2.80
C THR A 434 -4.56 -12.46 4.30
N THR A 435 -5.52 -12.93 5.11
CA THR A 435 -5.31 -13.15 6.54
C THR A 435 -5.04 -14.62 6.81
N VAL A 436 -4.05 -14.90 7.64
CA VAL A 436 -3.68 -16.26 8.03
C VAL A 436 -4.81 -16.92 8.84
N VAL A 437 -4.96 -18.23 8.73
CA VAL A 437 -5.90 -19.02 9.53
C VAL A 437 -5.32 -19.26 10.91
N ILE A 438 -6.05 -18.88 11.95
CA ILE A 438 -5.73 -19.26 13.33
C ILE A 438 -6.64 -20.41 13.72
N ALA A 439 -6.05 -21.57 13.93
CA ALA A 439 -6.83 -22.80 14.06
C ALA A 439 -6.50 -23.57 15.35
N PRO A 440 -7.34 -23.48 16.37
CA PRO A 440 -7.19 -24.28 17.60
C PRO A 440 -7.14 -25.79 17.32
N PRO A 441 -6.52 -26.59 18.21
CA PRO A 441 -5.96 -26.20 19.51
C PRO A 441 -4.55 -25.61 19.46
N ASP A 442 -3.81 -25.74 18.35
CA ASP A 442 -2.43 -25.23 18.22
C ASP A 442 -2.40 -23.72 17.95
N GLY A 443 -3.30 -23.22 17.06
CA GLY A 443 -3.45 -21.80 16.79
C GLY A 443 -4.15 -21.05 17.93
N ASP A 444 -3.61 -19.87 18.29
CA ASP A 444 -4.08 -19.03 19.40
C ASP A 444 -4.18 -17.55 18.97
N MET A 445 -5.40 -16.99 19.04
CA MET A 445 -5.65 -15.61 18.60
C MET A 445 -5.02 -14.54 19.51
N ARG A 446 -4.93 -14.80 20.81
CA ARG A 446 -4.31 -13.88 21.77
C ARG A 446 -2.80 -13.78 21.52
N GLN A 447 -2.15 -14.95 21.40
CA GLN A 447 -0.72 -15.01 21.12
C GLN A 447 -0.42 -14.41 19.73
N TYR A 448 -1.28 -14.64 18.72
CA TYR A 448 -1.14 -14.05 17.40
C TYR A 448 -1.14 -12.54 17.44
N LEU A 449 -2.10 -11.93 18.13
CA LEU A 449 -2.17 -10.48 18.29
C LEU A 449 -0.95 -9.93 19.04
N ALA A 450 -0.55 -10.55 20.14
CA ALA A 450 0.65 -10.15 20.90
C ALA A 450 1.92 -10.26 20.04
N SER A 451 2.03 -11.30 19.21
CA SER A 451 3.15 -11.45 18.27
C SER A 451 3.17 -10.34 17.20
N LEU A 452 2.02 -9.97 16.63
CA LEU A 452 1.93 -8.85 15.69
C LEU A 452 2.30 -7.50 16.34
N GLU A 453 1.83 -7.25 17.57
CA GLU A 453 2.17 -6.04 18.34
C GLU A 453 3.68 -5.97 18.63
N ARG A 454 4.29 -7.09 18.96
CA ARG A 454 5.76 -7.18 19.12
C ARG A 454 6.49 -6.85 17.82
N LEU A 455 6.06 -7.39 16.68
CA LEU A 455 6.67 -7.08 15.38
C LEU A 455 6.59 -5.59 15.02
N LEU A 456 5.57 -4.86 15.49
CA LEU A 456 5.47 -3.41 15.32
C LEU A 456 6.59 -2.62 16.02
N THR A 457 7.26 -3.20 17.02
CA THR A 457 8.36 -2.53 17.74
C THR A 457 9.71 -2.66 17.05
N LEU A 458 9.79 -3.44 15.98
CA LEU A 458 11.02 -3.74 15.26
C LEU A 458 11.20 -2.83 14.03
N ASP A 459 12.45 -2.56 13.70
CA ASP A 459 12.81 -1.87 12.45
C ASP A 459 12.85 -2.88 11.30
N VAL A 460 11.70 -3.06 10.66
CA VAL A 460 11.51 -3.96 9.52
C VAL A 460 11.33 -3.13 8.26
N ALA A 461 12.20 -3.33 7.27
CA ALA A 461 12.13 -2.62 5.99
C ALA A 461 11.16 -3.31 5.01
N ILE A 462 11.12 -4.65 5.00
CA ILE A 462 10.26 -5.45 4.12
C ILE A 462 9.95 -6.81 4.76
N ILE A 463 8.76 -7.35 4.49
CA ILE A 463 8.35 -8.68 4.93
C ILE A 463 8.48 -9.67 3.77
N ALA A 464 9.10 -10.83 4.04
CA ALA A 464 9.21 -11.98 3.16
C ALA A 464 8.30 -13.11 3.68
N PRO A 465 7.06 -13.23 3.14
CA PRO A 465 6.06 -14.18 3.62
C PRO A 465 6.31 -15.61 3.14
N GLY A 466 5.70 -16.59 3.77
CA GLY A 466 5.70 -17.98 3.33
C GLY A 466 5.08 -18.20 1.94
N HIS A 467 4.18 -17.30 1.50
CA HIS A 467 3.49 -17.37 0.21
C HIS A 467 3.34 -15.99 -0.43
N GLY A 468 3.42 -15.93 -1.78
CA GLY A 468 3.19 -14.71 -2.54
C GLY A 468 4.42 -13.80 -2.66
N TYR A 469 4.17 -12.51 -2.91
CA TYR A 469 5.21 -11.49 -3.08
C TYR A 469 5.69 -10.92 -1.75
N LEU A 470 6.84 -10.24 -1.77
CA LEU A 470 7.29 -9.41 -0.65
C LEU A 470 6.26 -8.33 -0.31
N ILE A 471 6.13 -8.01 0.97
CA ILE A 471 5.18 -7.03 1.50
C ILE A 471 5.95 -5.80 1.96
N GLY A 472 5.73 -4.67 1.30
CA GLY A 472 6.26 -3.38 1.74
C GLY A 472 5.39 -2.73 2.82
N GLN A 473 5.88 -1.62 3.36
CA GLN A 473 5.21 -0.88 4.43
C GLN A 473 4.82 -1.76 5.64
N PRO A 474 5.79 -2.51 6.24
CA PRO A 474 5.51 -3.50 7.27
C PRO A 474 4.65 -2.98 8.42
N GLN A 475 4.95 -1.78 8.91
CA GLN A 475 4.24 -1.13 10.00
C GLN A 475 2.74 -0.91 9.69
N ARG A 476 2.43 -0.54 8.44
CA ARG A 476 1.06 -0.35 7.97
C ARG A 476 0.32 -1.68 7.86
N GLU A 477 0.96 -2.70 7.27
CA GLU A 477 0.33 -4.02 7.12
C GLU A 477 0.10 -4.71 8.47
N LEU A 478 1.03 -4.63 9.41
CA LEU A 478 0.85 -5.15 10.76
C LEU A 478 -0.32 -4.47 11.48
N ARG A 479 -0.42 -3.12 11.45
CA ARG A 479 -1.56 -2.40 12.03
C ARG A 479 -2.88 -2.77 11.37
N LYS A 480 -2.89 -2.95 10.04
CA LYS A 480 -4.07 -3.38 9.29
C LYS A 480 -4.53 -4.79 9.73
N LEU A 481 -3.60 -5.73 9.89
CA LEU A 481 -3.91 -7.08 10.38
C LEU A 481 -4.48 -7.05 11.80
N ILE A 482 -3.86 -6.33 12.72
CA ILE A 482 -4.36 -6.15 14.09
C ILE A 482 -5.77 -5.55 14.07
N GLY A 483 -5.96 -4.45 13.36
CA GLY A 483 -7.26 -3.78 13.22
C GLY A 483 -8.34 -4.70 12.64
N HIS A 484 -7.99 -5.50 11.61
CA HIS A 484 -8.89 -6.49 11.02
C HIS A 484 -9.29 -7.57 12.04
N ARG A 485 -8.34 -8.09 12.84
CA ARG A 485 -8.64 -9.11 13.87
C ARG A 485 -9.54 -8.56 14.97
N LEU A 486 -9.26 -7.37 15.47
CA LEU A 486 -10.09 -6.71 16.48
C LEU A 486 -11.49 -6.38 15.96
N TRP A 487 -11.59 -5.91 14.73
CA TRP A 487 -12.89 -5.69 14.07
C TRP A 487 -13.68 -7.01 13.93
N ARG A 488 -13.01 -8.10 13.53
CA ARG A 488 -13.65 -9.41 13.45
C ARG A 488 -14.10 -9.92 14.82
N GLU A 489 -13.28 -9.73 15.85
CA GLU A 489 -13.62 -10.08 17.24
C GLU A 489 -14.86 -9.33 17.74
N ALA A 490 -14.97 -8.04 17.44
CA ALA A 490 -16.17 -7.27 17.77
C ALA A 490 -17.41 -7.86 17.10
N ARG A 491 -17.35 -8.23 15.83
CA ARG A 491 -18.46 -8.90 15.12
C ARG A 491 -18.82 -10.25 15.73
N VAL A 492 -17.82 -11.03 16.15
CA VAL A 492 -18.05 -12.31 16.86
C VAL A 492 -18.81 -12.06 18.15
N LEU A 493 -18.40 -11.08 18.95
CA LEU A 493 -19.09 -10.74 20.19
C LEU A 493 -20.53 -10.25 19.93
N ASP A 494 -20.74 -9.41 18.94
CA ASP A 494 -22.08 -8.93 18.56
C ASP A 494 -22.98 -10.10 18.12
N ALA A 495 -22.45 -11.07 17.38
CA ALA A 495 -23.19 -12.28 17.02
C ALA A 495 -23.56 -13.12 18.25
N VAL A 496 -22.63 -13.30 19.21
CA VAL A 496 -22.91 -14.00 20.49
C VAL A 496 -24.02 -13.29 21.28
N VAL A 497 -23.97 -11.96 21.36
CA VAL A 497 -25.01 -11.18 22.07
C VAL A 497 -26.38 -11.32 21.39
N ARG A 498 -26.42 -11.23 20.08
CA ARG A 498 -27.67 -11.18 19.30
C ARG A 498 -28.33 -12.55 19.17
N LEU A 499 -27.54 -13.60 18.95
CA LEU A 499 -28.07 -14.95 18.75
C LEU A 499 -28.38 -15.66 20.08
N GLY A 500 -27.87 -15.19 21.22
CA GLY A 500 -27.93 -15.87 22.49
C GLY A 500 -27.08 -17.14 22.48
N PRO A 501 -27.45 -18.19 23.23
CA PRO A 501 -26.68 -19.43 23.27
C PRO A 501 -26.65 -20.14 21.92
N ALA A 502 -25.58 -19.97 21.15
CA ALA A 502 -25.42 -20.48 19.79
C ALA A 502 -24.06 -21.18 19.59
N GLY A 503 -24.02 -22.15 18.68
CA GLY A 503 -22.80 -22.82 18.24
C GLY A 503 -22.09 -22.06 17.12
N ILE A 504 -20.89 -22.54 16.75
CA ILE A 504 -20.04 -21.92 15.70
C ILE A 504 -20.78 -21.83 14.36
N ASP A 505 -21.47 -22.90 13.95
CA ASP A 505 -22.15 -22.93 12.64
C ASP A 505 -23.24 -21.87 12.52
N ALA A 506 -24.00 -21.61 13.59
CA ALA A 506 -25.03 -20.59 13.61
C ALA A 506 -24.47 -19.15 13.54
N MET A 507 -23.23 -18.93 13.96
CA MET A 507 -22.56 -17.63 13.93
C MET A 507 -21.79 -17.41 12.61
N LEU A 508 -21.43 -18.47 11.91
CA LEU A 508 -20.52 -18.40 10.76
C LEU A 508 -21.08 -17.52 9.65
N ASP A 509 -22.34 -17.67 9.28
CA ASP A 509 -22.98 -16.87 8.22
C ASP A 509 -23.11 -15.40 8.60
N ASP A 510 -23.27 -15.13 9.87
CA ASP A 510 -23.39 -13.78 10.40
C ASP A 510 -22.05 -13.04 10.48
N VAL A 511 -21.02 -13.74 10.94
CA VAL A 511 -19.67 -13.18 11.09
C VAL A 511 -18.92 -13.14 9.77
N TYR A 512 -19.19 -14.09 8.85
CA TYR A 512 -18.50 -14.27 7.57
C TYR A 512 -19.48 -14.40 6.38
N PRO A 513 -20.37 -13.40 6.14
CA PRO A 513 -21.41 -13.52 5.12
C PRO A 513 -20.88 -13.66 3.69
N ASP A 514 -19.70 -13.11 3.42
CA ASP A 514 -19.11 -13.05 2.08
C ASP A 514 -18.00 -14.09 1.84
N VAL A 515 -17.84 -15.07 2.74
CA VAL A 515 -16.79 -16.07 2.61
C VAL A 515 -17.21 -17.16 1.62
N PRO A 516 -16.44 -17.41 0.54
CA PRO A 516 -16.70 -18.49 -0.39
C PRO A 516 -16.73 -19.86 0.30
N ASP A 517 -17.55 -20.79 -0.20
CA ASP A 517 -17.75 -22.12 0.41
C ASP A 517 -16.45 -22.85 0.70
N LYS A 518 -15.48 -22.80 -0.20
CA LYS A 518 -14.15 -23.40 -0.04
C LYS A 518 -13.34 -22.86 1.15
N LEU A 519 -13.69 -21.69 1.68
CA LEU A 519 -13.05 -21.05 2.82
C LEU A 519 -13.89 -21.10 4.11
N ARG A 520 -15.09 -21.71 4.09
CA ARG A 520 -15.96 -21.81 5.28
C ARG A 520 -15.31 -22.58 6.43
N VAL A 521 -14.61 -23.67 6.15
CA VAL A 521 -13.91 -24.45 7.19
C VAL A 521 -12.77 -23.65 7.83
N PRO A 522 -11.86 -23.01 7.06
CA PRO A 522 -10.87 -22.08 7.62
C PRO A 522 -11.49 -20.92 8.41
N ALA A 523 -12.59 -20.34 7.93
CA ALA A 523 -13.30 -19.27 8.63
C ALA A 523 -13.89 -19.73 9.97
N ALA A 524 -14.50 -20.93 10.02
CA ALA A 524 -15.01 -21.52 11.26
C ALA A 524 -13.89 -21.72 12.30
N ARG A 525 -12.70 -22.14 11.89
CA ARG A 525 -11.53 -22.27 12.78
C ARG A 525 -11.09 -20.92 13.35
N SER A 526 -11.03 -19.88 12.50
CA SER A 526 -10.70 -18.52 12.96
C SER A 526 -11.79 -17.96 13.88
N LEU A 527 -13.08 -18.27 13.62
CA LEU A 527 -14.18 -17.91 14.51
C LEU A 527 -14.02 -18.58 15.89
N GLU A 528 -13.70 -19.88 15.90
CA GLU A 528 -13.42 -20.63 17.14
C GLU A 528 -12.28 -19.98 17.94
N ALA A 529 -11.18 -19.59 17.28
CA ALA A 529 -10.06 -18.91 17.92
C ALA A 529 -10.47 -17.57 18.58
N HIS A 530 -11.32 -16.78 17.93
CA HIS A 530 -11.87 -15.56 18.54
C HIS A 530 -12.79 -15.87 19.74
N LEU A 531 -13.62 -16.90 19.64
CA LEU A 531 -14.50 -17.31 20.74
C LEU A 531 -13.70 -17.79 21.96
N ILE A 532 -12.64 -18.57 21.75
CA ILE A 532 -11.74 -19.00 22.83
C ILE A 532 -11.13 -17.76 23.51
N LYS A 533 -10.58 -16.84 22.74
CA LYS A 533 -10.02 -15.59 23.30
C LYS A 533 -11.07 -14.79 24.08
N LEU A 534 -12.29 -14.65 23.56
CA LEU A 534 -13.39 -13.94 24.26
C LEU A 534 -13.82 -14.64 25.56
N VAL A 535 -13.72 -15.98 25.62
CA VAL A 535 -13.97 -16.75 26.85
C VAL A 535 -12.87 -16.49 27.87
N GLU A 536 -11.62 -16.49 27.47
CA GLU A 536 -10.48 -16.19 28.33
C GLU A 536 -10.50 -14.72 28.82
N ASP A 537 -11.01 -13.79 27.99
CA ASP A 537 -11.23 -12.38 28.36
C ASP A 537 -12.44 -12.20 29.33
N GLY A 538 -13.17 -13.29 29.64
CA GLY A 538 -14.37 -13.24 30.48
C GLY A 538 -15.58 -12.55 29.84
N ARG A 539 -15.53 -12.25 28.53
CA ARG A 539 -16.60 -11.56 27.79
C ARG A 539 -17.68 -12.53 27.29
N VAL A 540 -17.33 -13.79 27.12
CA VAL A 540 -18.19 -14.87 26.66
C VAL A 540 -18.03 -16.06 27.60
N ARG A 541 -19.07 -16.87 27.77
CA ARG A 541 -19.04 -18.16 28.48
C ARG A 541 -19.36 -19.26 27.49
N ALA A 542 -18.64 -20.38 27.59
CA ALA A 542 -18.87 -21.57 26.81
C ALA A 542 -19.53 -22.65 27.69
N ALA A 543 -20.62 -23.26 27.22
CA ALA A 543 -21.29 -24.39 27.89
C ALA A 543 -21.96 -25.27 26.84
N GLY A 544 -21.67 -26.59 26.88
CA GLY A 544 -22.33 -27.59 26.01
C GLY A 544 -22.15 -27.29 24.50
N GLY A 545 -20.98 -26.80 24.07
CA GLY A 545 -20.72 -26.45 22.67
C GLY A 545 -21.40 -25.16 22.18
N LYS A 546 -21.99 -24.39 23.08
CA LYS A 546 -22.62 -23.09 22.80
C LYS A 546 -21.91 -22.00 23.54
N TYR A 547 -21.98 -20.78 22.96
CA TYR A 547 -21.38 -19.58 23.49
C TYR A 547 -22.47 -18.56 23.84
N VAL A 548 -22.31 -17.85 24.97
CA VAL A 548 -23.24 -16.84 25.47
C VAL A 548 -22.46 -15.66 26.05
N ALA A 549 -22.93 -14.46 25.82
CA ALA A 549 -22.30 -13.27 26.39
C ALA A 549 -22.30 -13.34 27.93
N SER A 550 -21.18 -12.98 28.54
CA SER A 550 -21.13 -12.78 29.98
C SER A 550 -21.96 -11.55 30.34
N SER A 551 -22.80 -11.64 31.37
CA SER A 551 -23.47 -10.43 31.90
C SER A 551 -22.37 -9.43 32.30
N PRO A 552 -22.53 -8.12 32.02
CA PRO A 552 -21.59 -7.14 32.52
C PRO A 552 -21.51 -7.30 34.04
N ALA A 553 -20.32 -7.51 34.57
CA ALA A 553 -20.11 -7.54 36.02
C ALA A 553 -20.71 -6.22 36.57
N ALA A 554 -21.63 -6.33 37.55
CA ALA A 554 -22.12 -5.17 38.26
C ALA A 554 -20.90 -4.38 38.75
N ARG A 555 -20.77 -3.12 38.31
CA ARG A 555 -19.74 -2.23 38.87
C ARG A 555 -19.91 -2.28 40.38
N PRO A 556 -18.84 -2.49 41.17
CA PRO A 556 -18.97 -2.27 42.62
C PRO A 556 -19.49 -0.85 42.82
N SER A 557 -20.57 -0.73 43.58
CA SER A 557 -21.15 0.54 43.97
C SER A 557 -20.07 1.39 44.69
N PRO A 558 -20.06 2.70 44.46
CA PRO A 558 -19.02 3.60 44.96
C PRO A 558 -18.90 3.58 46.48
#